data_0a320b378173558ea06db4bb9606d233
#
_entry.id   0a320b378173558ea06db4bb9606d233
#
_cell.length_a   1.000
_cell.length_b   1.000
_cell.length_c   1.000
_cell.angle_alpha   90.00
_cell.angle_beta   90.00
_cell.angle_gamma   90.00
#
_symmetry.space_group_name_H-M   'P 1'
#
loop_
_entity.id
_entity.type
_entity.pdbx_description
1 polymer ?
#
loop_
_entity_poly.entity_id
_entity_poly.type
_entity_poly.pdbx_seq_one_letter_code
_entity_poly.pdbx_strand_id
1 'polypeptide(L)'
;MQIVMLAVLFLVVMFIAGWIFFRYTMTREGMPMPGKPQITEDNPDLRAWAKYRPVHDADVKWLESQTMEDVRIMSDDGLKLYGQYLRCDHPERLVICVHGYRGSALHDFASQGRWLHSAGCDVLFFHPARFRKE
;
A
#
# COMPACT_ATOMS: atom_id res chain seq x y z
N MET A 1 4.45 45.66 21.19
CA MET A 1 5.58 44.85 20.69
C MET A 1 5.48 43.38 21.12
N GLN A 2 5.31 43.10 22.42
CA GLN A 2 5.21 41.72 22.96
C GLN A 2 4.03 40.92 22.38
N ILE A 3 2.84 41.49 22.23
CA ILE A 3 1.64 40.79 21.68
C ILE A 3 1.86 40.37 20.22
N VAL A 4 2.48 41.25 19.41
CA VAL A 4 2.79 40.93 18.00
C VAL A 4 3.81 39.78 17.92
N MET A 5 4.82 39.80 18.78
CA MET A 5 5.84 38.75 18.86
C MET A 5 5.23 37.40 19.28
N LEU A 6 4.31 37.39 20.26
CA LEU A 6 3.58 36.16 20.65
C LEU A 6 2.67 35.63 19.55
N ALA A 7 1.98 36.51 18.83
CA ALA A 7 1.14 36.13 17.69
C ALA A 7 1.98 35.50 16.55
N VAL A 8 3.12 36.09 16.22
CA VAL A 8 4.03 35.54 15.22
C VAL A 8 4.58 34.18 15.65
N LEU A 9 5.00 34.06 16.91
CA LEU A 9 5.48 32.80 17.47
C LEU A 9 4.39 31.69 17.36
N PHE A 10 3.16 32.03 17.73
CA PHE A 10 2.03 31.11 17.64
C PHE A 10 1.79 30.63 16.20
N LEU A 11 1.79 31.54 15.22
CA LEU A 11 1.64 31.19 13.80
C LEU A 11 2.77 30.28 13.29
N VAL A 12 4.01 30.53 13.70
CA VAL A 12 5.16 29.69 13.35
C VAL A 12 5.01 28.30 13.93
N VAL A 13 4.61 28.17 15.20
CA VAL A 13 4.38 26.88 15.84
C VAL A 13 3.25 26.10 15.13
N MET A 14 2.15 26.76 14.80
CA MET A 14 1.05 26.14 14.06
C MET A 14 1.47 25.69 12.67
N PHE A 15 2.27 26.48 11.97
CA PHE A 15 2.80 26.11 10.66
C PHE A 15 3.72 24.87 10.75
N ILE A 16 4.63 24.86 11.72
CA ILE A 16 5.54 23.72 11.95
C ILE A 16 4.75 22.46 12.30
N ALA A 17 3.77 22.57 13.20
CA ALA A 17 2.93 21.45 13.59
C ALA A 17 2.11 20.91 12.40
N GLY A 18 1.52 21.78 11.60
CA GLY A 18 0.81 21.42 10.37
C GLY A 18 1.73 20.76 9.34
N TRP A 19 2.95 21.27 9.17
CA TRP A 19 3.94 20.69 8.27
C TRP A 19 4.39 19.29 8.72
N ILE A 20 4.66 19.11 10.02
CA ILE A 20 4.98 17.79 10.60
C ILE A 20 3.83 16.82 10.41
N PHE A 21 2.60 17.24 10.70
CA PHE A 21 1.41 16.43 10.50
C PHE A 21 1.24 16.03 9.02
N PHE A 22 1.38 16.98 8.09
CA PHE A 22 1.32 16.72 6.67
C PHE A 22 2.38 15.70 6.22
N ARG A 23 3.64 15.90 6.65
CA ARG A 23 4.70 14.93 6.35
C ARG A 23 4.39 13.55 6.92
N TYR A 24 3.87 13.48 8.13
CA TYR A 24 3.52 12.21 8.75
C TYR A 24 2.38 11.49 8.04
N THR A 25 1.35 12.22 7.62
CA THR A 25 0.13 11.63 7.05
C THR A 25 0.19 11.44 5.54
N MET A 26 0.80 12.37 4.82
CA MET A 26 0.73 12.42 3.35
C MET A 26 1.97 11.91 2.64
N THR A 27 3.15 11.91 3.30
CA THR A 27 4.37 11.40 2.65
C THR A 27 4.65 9.95 3.04
N ARG A 28 5.08 9.14 2.07
CA ARG A 28 5.48 7.74 2.30
C ARG A 28 6.80 7.61 3.08
N GLU A 29 7.60 8.66 3.12
CA GLU A 29 8.85 8.75 3.87
C GLU A 29 8.62 9.10 5.36
N GLY A 30 7.35 9.23 5.77
CA GLY A 30 6.97 9.47 7.15
C GLY A 30 7.42 8.35 8.07
N MET A 31 7.54 8.68 9.35
CA MET A 31 7.99 7.83 10.45
C MET A 31 7.59 6.36 10.32
N PRO A 32 8.43 5.42 10.79
CA PRO A 32 8.07 4.02 10.81
C PRO A 32 6.70 3.86 11.44
N MET A 33 5.80 3.18 10.73
CA MET A 33 4.49 2.85 11.26
C MET A 33 4.68 2.22 12.63
N PRO A 34 3.94 2.62 13.66
CA PRO A 34 3.87 1.85 14.87
C PRO A 34 3.60 0.41 14.48
N GLY A 35 4.39 -0.51 15.02
CA GLY A 35 4.37 -1.91 14.61
C GLY A 35 2.95 -2.41 14.39
N LYS A 36 2.76 -3.31 13.42
CA LYS A 36 1.45 -3.88 13.10
C LYS A 36 0.71 -4.15 14.41
N PRO A 37 -0.53 -3.68 14.58
CA PRO A 37 -1.25 -3.89 15.82
C PRO A 37 -1.21 -5.37 16.16
N GLN A 38 -0.66 -5.69 17.33
CA GLN A 38 -0.62 -7.06 17.82
C GLN A 38 -2.09 -7.51 17.91
N ILE A 39 -2.40 -8.65 17.30
CA ILE A 39 -3.72 -9.25 17.44
C ILE A 39 -3.78 -9.80 18.86
N THR A 40 -4.31 -8.99 19.76
CA THR A 40 -4.59 -9.40 21.13
C THR A 40 -6.04 -9.86 21.22
N GLU A 41 -6.30 -10.81 22.12
CA GLU A 41 -7.66 -11.32 22.33
C GLU A 41 -8.64 -10.23 22.77
N ASP A 42 -8.15 -9.09 23.23
CA ASP A 42 -8.95 -7.98 23.75
C ASP A 42 -9.50 -7.04 22.67
N ASN A 43 -9.06 -7.17 21.41
CA ASN A 43 -9.58 -6.34 20.33
C ASN A 43 -10.57 -7.12 19.46
N PRO A 44 -11.90 -6.83 19.57
CA PRO A 44 -12.94 -7.58 18.84
C PRO A 44 -12.81 -7.48 17.32
N ASP A 45 -12.34 -6.35 16.77
CA ASP A 45 -12.15 -6.18 15.32
C ASP A 45 -11.01 -7.07 14.80
N LEU A 46 -9.97 -7.24 15.61
CA LEU A 46 -8.84 -8.10 15.26
C LEU A 46 -9.14 -9.59 15.47
N ARG A 47 -10.07 -9.95 16.36
CA ARG A 47 -10.56 -11.34 16.50
C ARG A 47 -11.26 -11.82 15.23
N ALA A 48 -12.10 -10.97 14.62
CA ALA A 48 -12.76 -11.31 13.37
C ALA A 48 -11.75 -11.59 12.26
N TRP A 49 -10.65 -10.82 12.21
CA TRP A 49 -9.57 -11.00 11.26
C TRP A 49 -8.67 -12.20 11.57
N ALA A 50 -8.43 -12.52 12.84
CA ALA A 50 -7.58 -13.64 13.25
C ALA A 50 -8.00 -14.97 12.61
N LYS A 51 -9.29 -15.16 12.40
CA LYS A 51 -9.88 -16.34 11.74
C LYS A 51 -9.39 -16.51 10.29
N TYR A 52 -9.19 -15.41 9.56
CA TYR A 52 -8.81 -15.42 8.13
C TYR A 52 -7.30 -15.31 7.92
N ARG A 53 -6.57 -14.89 8.92
CA ARG A 53 -5.13 -14.65 8.84
C ARG A 53 -4.33 -15.86 8.32
N PRO A 54 -4.54 -17.11 8.78
CA PRO A 54 -3.78 -18.26 8.27
C PRO A 54 -3.97 -18.47 6.77
N VAL A 55 -5.19 -18.27 6.26
CA VAL A 55 -5.50 -18.39 4.83
C VAL A 55 -4.81 -17.27 4.05
N HIS A 56 -4.95 -16.04 4.52
CA HIS A 56 -4.30 -14.88 3.91
C HIS A 56 -2.77 -15.03 3.87
N ASP A 57 -2.14 -15.44 4.96
CA ASP A 57 -0.68 -15.64 5.03
C ASP A 57 -0.21 -16.77 4.09
N ALA A 58 -1.03 -17.82 3.91
CA ALA A 58 -0.77 -18.87 2.93
C ALA A 58 -0.88 -18.34 1.48
N ASP A 59 -1.85 -17.48 1.21
CA ASP A 59 -2.03 -16.87 -0.11
C ASP A 59 -0.92 -15.86 -0.44
N VAL A 60 -0.44 -15.10 0.55
CA VAL A 60 0.74 -14.22 0.39
C VAL A 60 1.96 -15.05 0.02
N LYS A 61 2.24 -16.13 0.75
CA LYS A 61 3.37 -17.03 0.46
C LYS A 61 3.26 -17.65 -0.92
N TRP A 62 2.05 -18.07 -1.31
CA TRP A 62 1.81 -18.61 -2.64
C TRP A 62 2.12 -17.55 -3.70
N LEU A 63 1.62 -16.32 -3.52
CA LEU A 63 1.83 -15.23 -4.48
C LEU A 63 3.31 -14.86 -4.59
N GLU A 64 4.05 -14.83 -3.48
CA GLU A 64 5.49 -14.58 -3.43
C GLU A 64 6.31 -15.69 -4.13
N SER A 65 5.77 -16.92 -4.22
CA SER A 65 6.40 -18.04 -4.91
C SER A 65 6.18 -18.02 -6.42
N GLN A 66 5.28 -17.16 -6.94
CA GLN A 66 5.01 -17.09 -8.37
C GLN A 66 6.06 -16.27 -9.12
N THR A 67 6.34 -16.69 -10.36
CA THR A 67 7.14 -15.87 -11.27
C THR A 67 6.26 -14.77 -11.85
N MET A 68 6.60 -13.51 -11.57
CA MET A 68 5.89 -12.34 -12.09
C MET A 68 6.78 -11.53 -13.01
N GLU A 69 6.18 -10.95 -14.03
CA GLU A 69 6.86 -10.03 -14.94
C GLU A 69 6.76 -8.60 -14.40
N ASP A 70 7.88 -7.89 -14.34
CA ASP A 70 7.92 -6.47 -14.00
C ASP A 70 7.43 -5.63 -15.19
N VAL A 71 6.35 -4.89 -14.99
CA VAL A 71 5.79 -3.96 -15.98
C VAL A 71 6.10 -2.53 -15.57
N ARG A 72 6.68 -1.75 -16.50
CA ARG A 72 7.01 -0.34 -16.26
C ARG A 72 6.51 0.48 -17.45
N ILE A 73 5.76 1.53 -17.15
CA ILE A 73 5.27 2.49 -18.14
C ILE A 73 5.53 3.91 -17.67
N MET A 74 5.62 4.83 -18.62
CA MET A 74 5.66 6.26 -18.35
C MET A 74 4.27 6.83 -18.60
N SER A 75 3.70 7.55 -17.62
CA SER A 75 2.46 8.30 -17.82
C SER A 75 2.70 9.57 -18.61
N ASP A 76 1.64 10.18 -19.14
CA ASP A 76 1.72 11.40 -19.96
C ASP A 76 2.31 12.60 -19.20
N ASP A 77 2.18 12.63 -17.88
CA ASP A 77 2.77 13.63 -16.98
C ASP A 77 4.19 13.26 -16.49
N GLY A 78 4.79 12.21 -17.08
CA GLY A 78 6.18 11.81 -16.82
C GLY A 78 6.39 10.96 -15.56
N LEU A 79 5.33 10.45 -14.94
CA LEU A 79 5.45 9.54 -13.79
C LEU A 79 5.85 8.13 -14.25
N LYS A 80 6.83 7.55 -13.58
CA LYS A 80 7.20 6.14 -13.79
C LYS A 80 6.21 5.27 -13.01
N LEU A 81 5.35 4.56 -13.71
CA LEU A 81 4.40 3.61 -13.16
C LEU A 81 5.01 2.21 -13.18
N TYR A 82 4.75 1.45 -12.13
CA TYR A 82 5.28 0.11 -11.95
C TYR A 82 4.16 -0.86 -11.57
N GLY A 83 4.25 -2.08 -12.08
CA GLY A 83 3.37 -3.17 -11.71
C GLY A 83 4.07 -4.52 -11.83
N GLN A 84 3.49 -5.52 -11.20
CA GLN A 84 3.89 -6.92 -11.30
C GLN A 84 2.76 -7.70 -11.96
N TYR A 85 3.09 -8.38 -13.05
CA TYR A 85 2.14 -9.10 -13.88
C TYR A 85 2.27 -10.60 -13.63
N LEU A 86 1.19 -11.20 -13.16
CA LEU A 86 1.04 -12.64 -12.97
C LEU A 86 0.28 -13.21 -14.17
N ARG A 87 0.99 -13.99 -14.98
CA ARG A 87 0.44 -14.60 -16.19
C ARG A 87 -0.26 -15.92 -15.89
N CYS A 88 -1.41 -16.13 -16.53
CA CYS A 88 -2.10 -17.42 -16.58
C CYS A 88 -1.80 -18.13 -17.92
N ASP A 89 -1.87 -19.46 -17.97
CA ASP A 89 -1.55 -20.24 -19.19
C ASP A 89 -2.51 -19.94 -20.35
N HIS A 90 -3.80 -19.77 -20.06
CA HIS A 90 -4.83 -19.47 -21.07
C HIS A 90 -5.76 -18.37 -20.55
N PRO A 91 -5.29 -17.09 -20.55
CA PRO A 91 -6.04 -16.04 -19.94
C PRO A 91 -7.26 -15.66 -20.77
N GLU A 92 -8.42 -15.62 -20.13
CA GLU A 92 -9.64 -15.08 -20.72
C GLU A 92 -9.79 -13.58 -20.43
N ARG A 93 -9.16 -13.09 -19.37
CA ARG A 93 -9.30 -11.71 -18.87
C ARG A 93 -8.02 -11.24 -18.19
N LEU A 94 -7.81 -9.93 -18.24
CA LEU A 94 -6.84 -9.24 -17.40
C LEU A 94 -7.56 -8.47 -16.31
N VAL A 95 -7.13 -8.68 -15.04
CA VAL A 95 -7.62 -7.92 -13.89
C VAL A 95 -6.50 -7.07 -13.32
N ILE A 96 -6.75 -5.78 -13.16
CA ILE A 96 -5.80 -4.84 -12.58
C ILE A 96 -6.18 -4.60 -11.12
N CYS A 97 -5.28 -4.95 -10.20
CA CYS A 97 -5.43 -4.76 -8.76
C CYS A 97 -4.69 -3.50 -8.32
N VAL A 98 -5.45 -2.50 -7.85
CA VAL A 98 -4.91 -1.21 -7.40
C VAL A 98 -5.13 -1.07 -5.90
N HIS A 99 -4.05 -1.04 -5.12
CA HIS A 99 -4.13 -0.94 -3.67
C HIS A 99 -4.48 0.48 -3.20
N GLY A 100 -5.02 0.58 -1.99
CA GLY A 100 -5.35 1.84 -1.35
C GLY A 100 -4.14 2.59 -0.80
N TYR A 101 -4.41 3.73 -0.15
CA TYR A 101 -3.39 4.55 0.50
C TYR A 101 -2.57 3.73 1.50
N ARG A 102 -1.23 3.79 1.39
CA ARG A 102 -0.27 3.03 2.20
C ARG A 102 -0.38 1.50 2.13
N GLY A 103 -1.18 0.96 1.22
CA GLY A 103 -1.28 -0.47 0.98
C GLY A 103 -0.10 -1.03 0.18
N SER A 104 -0.15 -2.33 -0.02
CA SER A 104 0.73 -3.08 -0.92
C SER A 104 -0.12 -3.97 -1.80
N ALA A 105 -0.01 -3.84 -3.12
CA ALA A 105 -0.86 -4.60 -4.03
C ALA A 105 -0.77 -6.11 -3.78
N LEU A 106 0.43 -6.65 -3.58
CA LEU A 106 0.63 -8.07 -3.32
C LEU A 106 0.01 -8.52 -2.00
N HIS A 107 0.09 -7.69 -0.95
CA HIS A 107 -0.45 -8.06 0.35
C HIS A 107 -1.96 -7.84 0.44
N ASP A 108 -2.46 -6.72 -0.11
CA ASP A 108 -3.87 -6.39 -0.02
C ASP A 108 -4.74 -7.28 -0.91
N PHE A 109 -4.16 -7.80 -2.01
CA PHE A 109 -4.85 -8.64 -2.99
C PHE A 109 -4.34 -10.07 -3.07
N ALA A 110 -3.65 -10.59 -2.05
CA ALA A 110 -3.06 -11.92 -2.09
C ALA A 110 -4.12 -13.01 -2.37
N SER A 111 -5.19 -13.03 -1.58
CA SER A 111 -6.25 -14.04 -1.71
C SER A 111 -7.06 -13.86 -3.00
N GLN A 112 -7.37 -12.61 -3.37
CA GLN A 112 -8.05 -12.28 -4.61
C GLN A 112 -7.19 -12.62 -5.83
N GLY A 113 -5.89 -12.30 -5.80
CA GLY A 113 -4.95 -12.59 -6.88
C GLY A 113 -4.82 -14.09 -7.14
N ARG A 114 -4.69 -14.89 -6.08
CA ARG A 114 -4.67 -16.34 -6.18
C ARG A 114 -5.97 -16.91 -6.77
N TRP A 115 -7.11 -16.42 -6.29
CA TRP A 115 -8.41 -16.84 -6.78
C TRP A 115 -8.61 -16.46 -8.26
N LEU A 116 -8.30 -15.21 -8.64
CA LEU A 116 -8.39 -14.74 -10.02
C LEU A 116 -7.51 -15.56 -10.97
N HIS A 117 -6.28 -15.83 -10.56
CA HIS A 117 -5.36 -16.66 -11.33
C HIS A 117 -5.92 -18.08 -11.51
N SER A 118 -6.47 -18.70 -10.46
CA SER A 118 -7.10 -20.01 -10.54
C SER A 118 -8.37 -20.02 -11.40
N ALA A 119 -9.01 -18.85 -11.55
CA ALA A 119 -10.18 -18.65 -12.42
C ALA A 119 -9.80 -18.32 -13.89
N GLY A 120 -8.52 -18.46 -14.27
CA GLY A 120 -8.06 -18.22 -15.64
C GLY A 120 -7.89 -16.76 -15.99
N CYS A 121 -7.60 -15.91 -15.02
CA CYS A 121 -7.32 -14.49 -15.26
C CYS A 121 -5.82 -14.18 -15.16
N ASP A 122 -5.32 -13.36 -16.07
CA ASP A 122 -4.09 -12.62 -15.82
C ASP A 122 -4.33 -11.57 -14.75
N VAL A 123 -3.34 -11.31 -13.88
CA VAL A 123 -3.47 -10.34 -12.80
C VAL A 123 -2.31 -9.36 -12.85
N LEU A 124 -2.61 -8.06 -12.94
CA LEU A 124 -1.63 -6.99 -12.82
C LEU A 124 -1.76 -6.30 -11.46
N PHE A 125 -0.78 -6.48 -10.60
CA PHE A 125 -0.66 -5.79 -9.32
C PHE A 125 -0.01 -4.43 -9.56
N PHE A 126 -0.82 -3.37 -9.59
CA PHE A 126 -0.35 -2.04 -9.87
C PHE A 126 0.18 -1.36 -8.61
N HIS A 127 1.39 -0.80 -8.70
CA HIS A 127 2.01 -0.01 -7.65
C HIS A 127 2.03 1.47 -8.09
N PRO A 128 1.10 2.30 -7.58
CA PRO A 128 1.13 3.72 -7.91
C PRO A 128 2.45 4.32 -7.46
N ALA A 129 3.09 5.01 -8.38
CA ALA A 129 4.39 5.67 -8.34
C ALA A 129 5.20 5.48 -7.03
N ARG A 130 5.98 4.42 -6.95
CA ARG A 130 7.05 4.35 -5.96
C ARG A 130 8.17 5.23 -6.50
N PHE A 131 8.34 6.41 -5.94
CA PHE A 131 9.59 7.15 -6.08
C PHE A 131 10.71 6.30 -5.46
N ARG A 132 11.21 5.33 -6.21
CA ARG A 132 12.49 4.73 -5.91
C ARG A 132 13.51 5.66 -6.51
N LYS A 133 14.17 6.46 -5.68
CA LYS A 133 15.45 7.05 -6.07
C LYS A 133 16.37 5.87 -6.39
N GLU A 134 16.74 5.74 -7.65
CA GLU A 134 17.90 4.94 -8.05
C GLU A 134 19.14 5.51 -7.41
#